data_316a25f71bca6b4a2c301594f3d66107
#
_entry.id   316a25f71bca6b4a2c301594f3d66107
#
_cell.length_a   1.000
_cell.length_b   1.000
_cell.length_c   1.000
_cell.angle_alpha   90.00
_cell.angle_beta   90.00
_cell.angle_gamma   90.00
#
_symmetry.space_group_name_H-M   'P 1'
#
loop_
_entity.id
_entity.type
_entity.pdbx_description
1 polymer ?
#
loop_
_entity_poly.entity_id
_entity_poly.type
_entity_poly.pdbx_seq_one_letter_code
_entity_poly.pdbx_strand_id
1 'polypeptide(L)'
;MYNIYVVFKCLDGKRESFVNRVREEGILDEILREDGCLGYKYYFSEEDKNELLLVEAWETKRHQEIHIAAPHMDKLRSFKGEYISSTVIQEYKLAD
;
A
#
# COMPACT_ATOMS: atom_id res chain seq x y z
N MET A 1 4.32 -9.20 15.44
CA MET A 1 4.31 -8.63 14.09
C MET A 1 2.88 -8.34 13.65
N TYR A 2 2.67 -7.18 13.05
CA TYR A 2 1.35 -6.76 12.58
C TYR A 2 1.30 -6.87 11.07
N ASN A 3 0.40 -7.71 10.54
CA ASN A 3 0.30 -8.00 9.12
C ASN A 3 -1.05 -7.54 8.58
N ILE A 4 -1.02 -6.81 7.48
CA ILE A 4 -2.22 -6.44 6.75
C ILE A 4 -2.00 -6.64 5.25
N TYR A 5 -3.09 -6.87 4.53
CA TYR A 5 -3.09 -6.73 3.09
C TYR A 5 -4.19 -5.75 2.69
N VAL A 6 -3.97 -5.10 1.57
CA VAL A 6 -4.90 -4.11 1.04
C VAL A 6 -5.20 -4.50 -0.41
N VAL A 7 -6.48 -4.60 -0.72
CA VAL A 7 -6.92 -4.84 -2.09
C VAL A 7 -7.43 -3.53 -2.66
N PHE A 8 -6.77 -3.06 -3.70
CA PHE A 8 -7.20 -1.88 -4.44
C PHE A 8 -7.88 -2.32 -5.73
N LYS A 9 -9.05 -1.75 -6.00
CA LYS A 9 -9.65 -1.80 -7.34
C LYS A 9 -9.25 -0.51 -8.03
N CYS A 10 -8.45 -0.63 -9.08
CA CYS A 10 -7.98 0.52 -9.84
C CYS A 10 -9.00 0.89 -10.92
N LEU A 11 -9.02 2.16 -11.26
CA LEU A 11 -9.74 2.60 -12.46
C LEU A 11 -9.12 1.91 -13.67
N ASP A 12 -9.91 1.68 -14.70
CA ASP A 12 -9.48 0.88 -15.84
C ASP A 12 -8.18 1.39 -16.45
N GLY A 13 -7.20 0.49 -16.54
CA GLY A 13 -5.88 0.78 -17.10
C GLY A 13 -4.96 1.62 -16.20
N LYS A 14 -5.32 1.86 -14.92
CA LYS A 14 -4.57 2.74 -14.03
C LYS A 14 -3.67 2.03 -13.02
N ARG A 15 -3.68 0.70 -12.98
CA ARG A 15 -2.96 -0.07 -11.96
C ARG A 15 -1.44 0.18 -11.99
N GLU A 16 -0.83 -0.02 -13.15
CA GLU A 16 0.63 0.13 -13.29
C GLU A 16 1.04 1.58 -13.12
N SER A 17 0.27 2.52 -13.65
CA SER A 17 0.58 3.94 -13.51
C SER A 17 0.47 4.42 -12.06
N PHE A 18 -0.43 3.85 -11.26
CA PHE A 18 -0.50 4.15 -9.83
C PHE A 18 0.79 3.75 -9.12
N VAL A 19 1.23 2.51 -9.30
CA VAL A 19 2.45 2.01 -8.66
C VAL A 19 3.66 2.82 -9.12
N ASN A 20 3.73 3.14 -10.42
CA ASN A 20 4.81 3.97 -10.95
C ASN A 20 4.80 5.37 -10.32
N ARG A 21 3.62 5.97 -10.13
CA ARG A 21 3.49 7.28 -9.47
C ARG A 21 4.01 7.25 -8.04
N VAL A 22 3.64 6.22 -7.29
CA VAL A 22 4.12 6.05 -5.90
C VAL A 22 5.64 5.97 -5.85
N ARG A 23 6.27 5.26 -6.80
CA ARG A 23 7.74 5.17 -6.89
C ARG A 23 8.37 6.49 -7.32
N GLU A 24 7.86 7.10 -8.37
CA GLU A 24 8.42 8.35 -8.92
C GLU A 24 8.38 9.51 -7.94
N GLU A 25 7.34 9.55 -7.10
CA GLU A 25 7.20 10.56 -6.05
C GLU A 25 8.10 10.31 -4.85
N GLY A 26 8.85 9.20 -4.83
CA GLY A 26 9.74 8.81 -3.72
C GLY A 26 9.01 8.26 -2.50
N ILE A 27 7.70 8.07 -2.59
CA ILE A 27 6.88 7.66 -1.44
C ILE A 27 7.22 6.25 -0.98
N LEU A 28 7.40 5.32 -1.93
CA LEU A 28 7.72 3.94 -1.57
C LEU A 28 9.06 3.84 -0.83
N ASP A 29 10.07 4.58 -1.27
CA ASP A 29 11.36 4.60 -0.60
C ASP A 29 11.26 5.14 0.82
N GLU A 30 10.43 6.16 1.03
CA GLU A 30 10.22 6.72 2.37
C GLU A 30 9.48 5.73 3.27
N ILE A 31 8.47 5.02 2.75
CA ILE A 31 7.75 4.00 3.51
C ILE A 31 8.71 2.89 3.96
N LEU A 32 9.57 2.41 3.05
CA LEU A 32 10.50 1.33 3.36
C LEU A 32 11.55 1.72 4.40
N ARG A 33 11.78 3.02 4.62
CA ARG A 33 12.69 3.53 5.65
C ARG A 33 11.99 3.84 6.97
N GLU A 34 10.66 3.74 7.03
CA GLU A 34 9.93 4.02 8.27
C GLU A 34 10.30 3.04 9.36
N ASP A 35 10.37 3.54 10.60
CA ASP A 35 10.61 2.71 11.76
C ASP A 35 9.53 1.63 11.87
N GLY A 36 9.97 0.40 12.07
CA GLY A 36 9.08 -0.75 12.21
C GLY A 36 8.53 -1.31 10.91
N CYS A 37 8.90 -0.76 9.75
CA CYS A 37 8.48 -1.33 8.47
C CYS A 37 9.29 -2.60 8.17
N LEU A 38 8.61 -3.75 8.19
CA LEU A 38 9.21 -5.05 7.88
C LEU A 38 8.99 -5.47 6.43
N GLY A 39 7.99 -4.90 5.78
CA GLY A 39 7.70 -5.14 4.37
C GLY A 39 6.56 -4.30 3.87
N TYR A 40 6.63 -3.91 2.60
CA TYR A 40 5.58 -3.12 1.95
C TYR A 40 5.73 -3.39 0.46
N LYS A 41 4.88 -4.25 -0.09
CA LYS A 41 5.10 -4.76 -1.44
C LYS A 41 3.81 -4.89 -2.23
N TYR A 42 3.84 -4.41 -3.45
CA TYR A 42 2.73 -4.51 -4.39
C TYR A 42 2.81 -5.80 -5.20
N TYR A 43 1.64 -6.39 -5.48
CA TYR A 43 1.47 -7.55 -6.34
C TYR A 43 0.32 -7.29 -7.30
N PHE A 44 0.51 -7.65 -8.54
CA PHE A 44 -0.55 -7.52 -9.56
C PHE A 44 -1.34 -8.81 -9.65
N SER A 45 -2.67 -8.69 -9.65
CA SER A 45 -3.53 -9.86 -9.87
C SER A 45 -3.32 -10.41 -11.28
N GLU A 46 -3.17 -11.72 -11.38
CA GLU A 46 -3.10 -12.40 -12.67
C GLU A 46 -4.49 -12.46 -13.34
N GLU A 47 -5.54 -12.56 -12.53
CA GLU A 47 -6.92 -12.71 -13.02
C GLU A 47 -7.61 -11.40 -13.39
N ASP A 48 -7.26 -10.29 -12.70
CA ASP A 48 -7.91 -9.00 -12.87
C ASP A 48 -6.86 -7.92 -13.10
N LYS A 49 -6.85 -7.38 -14.31
CA LYS A 49 -5.88 -6.35 -14.72
C LYS A 49 -5.98 -5.04 -13.92
N ASN A 50 -7.08 -4.83 -13.21
CA ASN A 50 -7.32 -3.63 -12.42
C ASN A 50 -7.23 -3.88 -10.91
N GLU A 51 -6.90 -5.09 -10.50
CA GLU A 51 -6.74 -5.41 -9.09
C GLU A 51 -5.28 -5.37 -8.67
N LEU A 52 -5.03 -4.65 -7.58
CA LEU A 52 -3.70 -4.46 -7.00
C LEU A 52 -3.74 -4.91 -5.55
N LEU A 53 -2.82 -5.80 -5.16
CA LEU A 53 -2.65 -6.23 -3.79
C LEU A 53 -1.42 -5.55 -3.19
N LEU A 54 -1.58 -5.02 -1.99
CA LEU A 54 -0.49 -4.50 -1.19
C LEU A 54 -0.37 -5.36 0.06
N VAL A 55 0.82 -5.90 0.31
CA VAL A 55 1.11 -6.68 1.52
C VAL A 55 2.03 -5.87 2.40
N GLU A 56 1.61 -5.62 3.64
CA GLU A 56 2.37 -4.84 4.61
C GLU A 56 2.64 -5.66 5.86
N ALA A 57 3.85 -5.52 6.38
CA ALA A 57 4.24 -6.09 7.67
C ALA A 57 4.95 -5.01 8.50
N TRP A 58 4.51 -4.86 9.75
CA TRP A 58 5.04 -3.88 10.69
C TRP A 58 5.43 -4.58 12.00
N GLU A 59 6.38 -4.04 12.73
CA GLU A 59 6.76 -4.60 14.03
C GLU A 59 5.56 -4.62 14.97
N THR A 60 4.77 -3.54 15.01
CA THR A 60 3.56 -3.44 15.82
C THR A 60 2.48 -2.67 15.08
N LYS A 61 1.23 -2.80 15.55
CA LYS A 61 0.12 -2.01 15.01
C LYS A 61 0.38 -0.50 15.16
N ARG A 62 1.05 -0.10 16.24
CA ARG A 62 1.38 1.32 16.46
C ARG A 62 2.28 1.88 15.38
N HIS A 63 3.26 1.09 14.90
CA HIS A 63 4.11 1.51 13.79
C HIS A 63 3.29 1.76 12.52
N GLN A 64 2.30 0.91 12.25
CA GLN A 64 1.42 1.08 11.10
C GLN A 64 0.55 2.35 11.25
N GLU A 65 0.05 2.64 12.47
CA GLU A 65 -0.71 3.86 12.72
C GLU A 65 0.13 5.11 12.48
N ILE A 66 1.39 5.10 12.92
CA ILE A 66 2.33 6.20 12.68
C ILE A 66 2.59 6.37 11.18
N HIS A 67 2.74 5.25 10.46
CA HIS A 67 2.89 5.26 9.01
C HIS A 67 1.73 6.00 8.32
N ILE A 68 0.50 5.67 8.69
CA ILE A 68 -0.69 6.29 8.07
C ILE A 68 -0.67 7.81 8.27
N ALA A 69 -0.15 8.30 9.38
CA ALA A 69 -0.10 9.72 9.70
C ALA A 69 1.11 10.46 9.11
N ALA A 70 2.02 9.75 8.44
CA ALA A 70 3.24 10.35 7.91
C ALA A 70 2.95 11.31 6.75
N PRO A 71 3.76 12.39 6.61
CA PRO A 71 3.55 13.39 5.54
C PRO A 71 3.55 12.81 4.12
N HIS A 72 4.40 11.81 3.84
CA HIS A 72 4.43 11.20 2.52
C HIS A 72 3.13 10.41 2.21
N MET A 73 2.39 9.98 3.23
CA MET A 73 1.08 9.35 3.03
C MET A 73 0.00 10.38 2.70
N ASP A 74 0.13 11.62 3.20
CA ASP A 74 -0.75 12.73 2.78
C ASP A 74 -0.56 12.99 1.29
N LYS A 75 0.67 12.97 0.82
CA LYS A 75 0.99 13.14 -0.59
C LYS A 75 0.35 12.04 -1.44
N LEU A 76 0.46 10.78 -1.00
CA LEU A 76 -0.17 9.64 -1.69
C LEU A 76 -1.68 9.83 -1.76
N ARG A 77 -2.31 10.19 -0.65
CA ARG A 77 -3.76 10.43 -0.61
C ARG A 77 -4.19 11.55 -1.55
N SER A 78 -3.34 12.53 -1.79
CA SER A 78 -3.68 13.68 -2.66
C SER A 78 -3.93 13.27 -4.12
N PHE A 79 -3.31 12.18 -4.59
CA PHE A 79 -3.52 11.72 -5.97
C PHE A 79 -4.20 10.34 -6.07
N LYS A 80 -4.39 9.64 -4.96
CA LYS A 80 -4.92 8.27 -4.96
C LYS A 80 -6.24 8.14 -5.74
N GLY A 81 -7.14 9.10 -5.60
CA GLY A 81 -8.44 9.07 -6.25
C GLY A 81 -8.40 9.14 -7.78
N GLU A 82 -7.29 9.56 -8.36
CA GLU A 82 -7.09 9.57 -9.81
C GLU A 82 -6.87 8.16 -10.36
N TYR A 83 -6.55 7.19 -9.51
CA TYR A 83 -6.15 5.84 -9.90
C TYR A 83 -6.99 4.74 -9.29
N ILE A 84 -7.52 4.95 -8.08
CA ILE A 84 -8.15 3.91 -7.25
C ILE A 84 -9.62 4.22 -7.05
N SER A 85 -10.48 3.23 -7.32
CA SER A 85 -11.93 3.35 -7.12
C SER A 85 -12.40 2.80 -5.78
N SER A 86 -11.73 1.78 -5.24
CA SER A 86 -12.08 1.21 -3.93
C SER A 86 -10.88 0.59 -3.26
N THR A 87 -10.94 0.52 -1.91
CA THR A 87 -9.87 -0.01 -1.07
C THR A 87 -10.49 -0.87 0.02
N VAL A 88 -9.97 -2.09 0.19
CA VAL A 88 -10.36 -3.01 1.27
C VAL A 88 -9.10 -3.38 2.04
N ILE A 89 -9.11 -3.20 3.36
CA ILE A 89 -7.99 -3.51 4.24
C ILE A 89 -8.37 -4.69 5.12
N GLN A 90 -7.48 -5.67 5.25
CA GLN A 90 -7.69 -6.86 6.05
C GLN A 90 -6.47 -7.17 6.91
N GLU A 91 -6.68 -7.34 8.21
CA GLU A 91 -5.66 -7.87 9.11
C GLU A 91 -5.63 -9.38 8.99
N TYR A 92 -4.46 -9.98 9.17
CA TYR A 92 -4.31 -11.43 9.21
C TYR A 92 -3.15 -11.83 10.12
N LYS A 93 -3.15 -13.09 10.53
CA LYS A 93 -2.08 -13.70 11.31
C LYS A 93 -1.46 -14.83 10.51
N LEU A 94 -0.13 -14.93 10.58
CA LEU A 94 0.58 -16.03 9.95
C LEU A 94 0.34 -17.29 10.77
N ALA A 95 0.16 -18.42 10.09
CA ALA A 95 0.05 -19.72 10.75
C ALA A 95 1.41 -20.16 11.29
N ASP A 96 1.40 -20.80 12.44
CA ASP A 96 2.61 -21.35 13.06
C ASP A 96 3.05 -22.63 12.35
#